data_946e0ad760339a6450cf2a555ecb664b
#
_entry.id   946e0ad760339a6450cf2a555ecb664b
#
_cell.length_a   1.000
_cell.length_b   1.000
_cell.length_c   1.000
_cell.angle_alpha   90.00
_cell.angle_beta   90.00
_cell.angle_gamma   90.00
#
_symmetry.space_group_name_H-M   'P 1'
#
loop_
_entity.id
_entity.type
_entity.pdbx_description
1 polymer ?
#
loop_
_entity_poly.entity_id
_entity_poly.type
_entity_poly.pdbx_seq_one_letter_code
_entity_poly.pdbx_strand_id
1 'polypeptide(L)' 'MRRSEFQKKVKEASDPELETMLKQEREGLYKMRQQIALKQLDNPHAITKARKNVARILGAMRLREAAGHKGP' A
#
# COMPACT_ATOMS: atom_id res chain seq x y z
N MET A 1 5.38 -6.04 -10.92
CA MET A 1 4.32 -6.89 -10.36
C MET A 1 2.97 -6.51 -10.96
N ARG A 2 2.22 -7.50 -11.37
CA ARG A 2 0.91 -7.26 -11.95
C ARG A 2 -0.10 -6.87 -10.87
N ARG A 3 -1.11 -6.11 -11.27
CA ARG A 3 -2.15 -5.67 -10.36
C ARG A 3 -2.79 -6.85 -9.63
N SER A 4 -3.12 -7.92 -10.37
CA SER A 4 -3.78 -9.08 -9.78
C SER A 4 -2.90 -9.78 -8.75
N GLU A 5 -1.59 -9.79 -8.97
CA GLU A 5 -0.67 -10.39 -8.01
C GLU A 5 -0.63 -9.61 -6.71
N PHE A 6 -0.60 -8.29 -6.81
CA PHE A 6 -0.61 -7.46 -5.61
C PHE A 6 -1.91 -7.62 -4.84
N GLN A 7 -3.04 -7.62 -5.54
CA GLN A 7 -4.33 -7.81 -4.90
C GLN A 7 -4.43 -9.17 -4.22
N LYS A 8 -3.88 -10.19 -4.84
CA LYS A 8 -3.86 -11.52 -4.25
C LYS A 8 -3.04 -11.53 -2.97
N LYS A 9 -1.88 -10.89 -3.00
CA LYS A 9 -1.05 -10.77 -1.80
C LYS A 9 -1.81 -10.10 -0.67
N VAL A 10 -2.50 -9.02 -0.98
CA VAL A 10 -3.26 -8.29 0.01
C VAL A 10 -4.36 -9.15 0.60
N LYS A 11 -5.05 -9.91 -0.24
CA LYS A 11 -6.12 -10.78 0.22
C LYS A 11 -5.63 -11.88 1.14
N GLU A 12 -4.46 -12.43 0.84
CA GLU A 12 -3.93 -13.57 1.57
C GLU A 12 -3.13 -13.17 2.81
N ALA A 13 -2.80 -11.90 2.94
CA ALA A 13 -1.99 -11.43 4.05
C ALA A 13 -2.79 -11.41 5.34
N SER A 14 -2.12 -11.74 6.45
CA SER A 14 -2.72 -11.60 7.77
C SER A 14 -2.80 -10.12 8.14
N ASP A 15 -3.54 -9.81 9.20
CA ASP A 15 -3.66 -8.43 9.65
C ASP A 15 -2.30 -7.79 9.98
N PRO A 16 -1.42 -8.44 10.76
CA PRO A 16 -0.09 -7.88 10.97
C PRO A 16 0.71 -7.70 9.69
N GLU A 17 0.56 -8.61 8.74
CA GLU A 17 1.25 -8.48 7.46
C GLU A 17 0.74 -7.28 6.69
N LEU A 18 -0.58 -7.04 6.72
CA LEU A 18 -1.15 -5.87 6.06
C LEU A 18 -0.61 -4.58 6.66
N GLU A 19 -0.51 -4.54 7.98
CA GLU A 19 0.05 -3.36 8.65
C GLU A 19 1.49 -3.12 8.22
N THR A 20 2.28 -4.18 8.14
CA THR A 20 3.67 -4.08 7.69
C THR A 20 3.74 -3.59 6.25
N MET A 21 2.90 -4.15 5.38
CA MET A 21 2.84 -3.73 3.99
C MET A 21 2.48 -2.26 3.87
N LEU A 22 1.49 -1.83 4.64
CA LEU A 22 1.05 -0.44 4.64
C LEU A 22 2.18 0.49 5.06
N LYS A 23 2.88 0.12 6.11
CA LYS A 23 4.00 0.93 6.61
C LYS A 23 5.08 1.05 5.55
N GLN A 24 5.44 -0.06 4.92
CA GLN A 24 6.46 -0.06 3.89
C GLN A 24 6.07 0.81 2.69
N GLU A 25 4.81 0.72 2.27
CA GLU A 25 4.34 1.52 1.13
C GLU A 25 4.32 3.01 1.47
N ARG A 26 3.94 3.36 2.68
CA ARG A 26 3.94 4.75 3.11
C ARG A 26 5.35 5.32 3.19
N GLU A 27 6.29 4.54 3.70
CA GLU A 27 7.67 4.96 3.75
C GLU A 27 8.23 5.19 2.35
N GLY A 28 7.93 4.28 1.43
CA GLY A 28 8.33 4.43 0.04
C GLY A 28 7.75 5.67 -0.59
N LEU A 29 6.46 5.92 -0.33
CA LEU A 29 5.80 7.11 -0.85
C LEU A 29 6.44 8.38 -0.32
N TYR A 30 6.74 8.41 0.96
CA TYR A 30 7.39 9.56 1.57
C TYR A 30 8.75 9.84 0.94
N LYS A 31 9.55 8.80 0.75
CA LYS A 31 10.85 8.94 0.12
C LYS A 31 10.74 9.46 -1.31
N MET A 32 9.77 8.92 -2.07
CA MET A 32 9.57 9.38 -3.45
C MET A 32 9.16 10.85 -3.50
N ARG A 33 8.32 11.28 -2.57
CA ARG A 33 7.94 12.69 -2.52
C ARG A 33 9.13 13.59 -2.22
N GLN A 34 10.00 13.15 -1.34
CA GLN A 34 11.22 13.90 -1.06
C GLN A 34 12.12 13.97 -2.29
N GLN A 35 12.25 12.87 -3.02
CA GLN A 35 13.07 12.84 -4.22
C GLN A 35 12.52 13.78 -5.28
N ILE A 36 11.21 13.87 -5.43
CA ILE A 36 10.62 14.79 -6.37
C ILE A 36 10.87 16.23 -5.95
N ALA A 37 10.73 16.52 -4.67
CA ALA A 37 10.99 17.87 -4.16
C ALA A 37 12.44 18.30 -4.42
N LEU A 38 13.36 17.34 -4.38
CA LEU A 38 14.78 17.59 -4.66
C LEU A 38 15.13 17.44 -6.14
N LYS A 39 14.11 17.19 -6.97
CA LYS A 39 14.28 17.02 -8.42
C LYS A 39 15.19 15.85 -8.77
N GLN A 40 15.20 14.84 -7.93
CA GLN A 40 16.00 13.64 -8.17
C GLN A 40 15.20 12.52 -8.80
N LEU A 41 13.87 12.62 -8.80
CA LEU A 41 12.99 11.61 -9.39
C LEU A 41 12.22 12.23 -10.53
N ASP A 42 12.41 11.69 -11.73
CA ASP A 42 11.75 12.24 -12.92
C ASP A 42 10.39 11.64 -13.21
N ASN A 43 10.13 10.48 -12.65
CA ASN A 43 8.93 9.72 -13.01
C ASN A 43 7.87 9.78 -11.91
N PRO A 44 6.82 10.61 -12.07
CA PRO A 44 5.76 10.72 -11.05
C PRO A 44 4.84 9.49 -11.02
N HIS A 45 4.93 8.60 -12.02
CA HIS A 45 4.07 7.42 -12.02
C HIS A 45 4.34 6.51 -10.83
N ALA A 46 5.57 6.50 -10.33
CA ALA A 46 5.90 5.69 -9.17
C ALA A 46 5.11 6.12 -7.95
N ILE A 47 4.90 7.43 -7.79
CA ILE A 47 4.11 7.94 -6.68
C ILE A 47 2.65 7.55 -6.83
N THR A 48 2.12 7.65 -8.04
CA THR A 48 0.74 7.26 -8.30
C THR A 48 0.51 5.79 -7.97
N LYS A 49 1.45 4.93 -8.37
CA LYS A 49 1.37 3.50 -8.05
C LYS A 49 1.41 3.26 -6.56
N ALA A 50 2.32 3.92 -5.86
CA ALA A 50 2.45 3.75 -4.41
C ALA A 50 1.19 4.18 -3.70
N ARG A 51 0.59 5.29 -4.12
CA ARG A 51 -0.66 5.75 -3.54
C ARG A 51 -1.79 4.76 -3.75
N LYS A 52 -1.87 4.18 -4.94
CA LYS A 52 -2.88 3.16 -5.22
C LYS A 52 -2.67 1.91 -4.37
N ASN A 53 -1.42 1.52 -4.17
CA ASN A 53 -1.12 0.37 -3.32
C ASN A 53 -1.54 0.63 -1.89
N VAL A 54 -1.25 1.82 -1.36
CA VAL A 54 -1.68 2.20 -0.02
C VAL A 54 -3.21 2.14 0.06
N ALA A 55 -3.90 2.68 -0.93
CA ALA A 55 -5.35 2.69 -0.94
C ALA A 55 -5.92 1.27 -0.94
N ARG A 56 -5.30 0.36 -1.68
CA ARG A 56 -5.74 -1.03 -1.73
C ARG A 56 -5.57 -1.73 -0.39
N ILE A 57 -4.44 -1.49 0.27
CA ILE A 57 -4.19 -2.08 1.57
C ILE A 57 -5.20 -1.55 2.59
N LEU A 58 -5.40 -0.24 2.60
CA LEU A 58 -6.37 0.37 3.52
C LEU A 58 -7.78 -0.14 3.23
N GLY A 59 -8.13 -0.27 1.96
CA GLY A 59 -9.44 -0.80 1.57
C GLY A 59 -9.65 -2.21 2.08
N ALA A 60 -8.62 -3.06 1.97
CA ALA A 60 -8.71 -4.43 2.46
C ALA A 60 -8.89 -4.46 3.96
N MET A 61 -8.17 -3.61 4.68
CA MET A 61 -8.29 -3.55 6.14
C MET A 61 -9.69 -3.11 6.55
N ARG A 62 -10.23 -2.10 5.88
CA ARG A 62 -11.57 -1.62 6.17
C ARG A 62 -12.63 -2.66 5.86
N LEU A 63 -12.43 -3.39 4.77
CA LEU A 63 -13.35 -4.44 4.39
C LEU A 63 -13.41 -5.53 5.45
N ARG A 64 -12.26 -5.89 6.00
CA ARG A 64 -12.21 -6.87 7.07
C ARG A 64 -12.92 -6.41 8.31
N GLU A 65 -12.74 -5.14 8.66
CA GLU A 65 -13.43 -4.57 9.80
C GLU A 65 -14.95 -4.56 9.58
N ALA A 66 -15.37 -4.14 8.39
CA ALA A 66 -16.79 -4.09 8.06
C ALA A 66 -17.43 -5.47 8.06
N ALA A 67 -16.66 -6.49 7.72
CA ALA A 67 -17.16 -7.86 7.73
C ALA A 67 -17.17 -8.48 9.13
N GLY A 68 -16.85 -7.70 10.14
CA GLY A 68 -16.83 -8.20 11.49
C GLY A 68 -15.60 -9.04 11.82
N HIS A 69 -14.59 -8.93 11.00
CA HIS A 69 -13.35 -9.63 11.23
C HIS A 69 -12.59 -8.94 12.35
N LYS A 70 -12.82 -9.39 13.51
CA LYS A 70 -12.22 -8.75 14.66
C LYS A 70 -10.92 -9.35 15.02
N GLY A 71 -10.30 -9.95 14.19
CA GLY A 71 -9.12 -10.61 14.52
C GLY A 71 -9.45 -11.29 15.79
N PRO A 72 -9.19 -12.28 16.09
CA PRO A 72 -9.58 -12.89 17.34
C PRO A 72 -9.03 -12.08 18.42
#